data_aad08168cfa5e183315a9369db0fc8c6
#
_entry.id   aad08168cfa5e183315a9369db0fc8c6
#
_cell.length_a   1.000
_cell.length_b   1.000
_cell.length_c   1.000
_cell.angle_alpha   90.00
_cell.angle_beta   90.00
_cell.angle_gamma   90.00
#
_symmetry.space_group_name_H-M   'P 1'
#
loop_
_entity.id
_entity.type
_entity.pdbx_description
1 polymer ?
#
loop_
_entity_poly.entity_id
_entity_poly.type
_entity_poly.pdbx_seq_one_letter_code
_entity_poly.pdbx_strand_id
1 'polypeptide(L)'
;MLNRYYNPVQTVEGPGCAGELAALLREMALEEGRVLLLVWNEDVLKLPTFMELADAGFMVCSLVFRASNPTVEQLFETYQATRDFVPEVVVAVGGGSILDVGKSLCCLYGTDLPDADSLRRLIEEKSYGHPAARWIGVPTTAGTGSEVTCWATIWDPERDAKRSVECRENYAFAALVDPELAAGMPVTLAVSSALDAAAHAVESYWAKGTNAVSRGLALEAIRTIMGHMDGLLAGTMEAHEAMARGSMLAGLAFSNTKTTACHSISYPLTMHCGIPHGAAVSMLLGPVFQLNAQALARPEPLLDALGVSSPKELAEKVCGIPVSYTHLRAHET
;
A
#
# COMPACT_ATOMS: atom_id res chain seq x y z
N MET A 1 -2.98 -22.05 20.66
CA MET A 1 -3.45 -21.47 19.39
C MET A 1 -2.31 -21.58 18.38
N LEU A 2 -2.56 -22.08 17.16
CA LEU A 2 -1.51 -22.18 16.15
C LEU A 2 -1.35 -20.82 15.44
N ASN A 3 -0.13 -20.28 15.45
CA ASN A 3 0.21 -19.04 14.76
C ASN A 3 0.74 -19.38 13.36
N ARG A 4 0.17 -18.73 12.32
CA ARG A 4 0.59 -18.91 10.93
C ARG A 4 0.99 -17.56 10.36
N TYR A 5 2.05 -17.56 9.58
CA TYR A 5 2.43 -16.45 8.68
C TYR A 5 2.43 -16.98 7.25
N TYR A 6 1.88 -16.22 6.34
CA TYR A 6 1.87 -16.55 4.93
C TYR A 6 1.95 -15.28 4.09
N ASN A 7 2.91 -15.21 3.21
CA ASN A 7 2.99 -14.22 2.14
C ASN A 7 3.78 -14.83 0.97
N PRO A 8 3.19 -15.02 -0.21
CA PRO A 8 3.83 -15.67 -1.35
C PRO A 8 4.52 -14.69 -2.30
N VAL A 9 4.50 -13.38 -2.02
CA VAL A 9 5.01 -12.36 -2.94
C VAL A 9 6.52 -12.45 -3.06
N GLN A 10 7.03 -12.59 -4.27
CA GLN A 10 8.46 -12.43 -4.56
C GLN A 10 8.81 -10.94 -4.48
N THR A 11 9.62 -10.54 -3.52
CA THR A 11 10.04 -9.15 -3.37
C THR A 11 11.42 -8.93 -3.97
N VAL A 12 11.54 -7.92 -4.83
CA VAL A 12 12.81 -7.43 -5.39
C VAL A 12 12.95 -5.98 -4.98
N GLU A 13 14.01 -5.63 -4.26
CA GLU A 13 14.21 -4.29 -3.73
C GLU A 13 15.57 -3.70 -4.12
N GLY A 14 15.59 -2.40 -4.29
CA GLY A 14 16.82 -1.63 -4.53
C GLY A 14 16.73 -0.76 -5.78
N PRO A 15 17.68 0.20 -5.91
CA PRO A 15 17.73 1.11 -7.04
C PRO A 15 17.76 0.38 -8.39
N GLY A 16 16.90 0.79 -9.32
CA GLY A 16 16.81 0.20 -10.67
C GLY A 16 16.17 -1.18 -10.74
N CYS A 17 15.65 -1.75 -9.63
CA CYS A 17 15.07 -3.09 -9.64
C CYS A 17 13.81 -3.22 -10.52
N ALA A 18 13.16 -2.10 -10.88
CA ALA A 18 12.09 -2.10 -11.88
C ALA A 18 12.53 -2.70 -13.22
N GLY A 19 13.83 -2.66 -13.55
CA GLY A 19 14.42 -3.28 -14.74
C GLY A 19 14.24 -4.80 -14.82
N GLU A 20 13.99 -5.49 -13.69
CA GLU A 20 13.71 -6.94 -13.67
C GLU A 20 12.32 -7.30 -14.19
N LEU A 21 11.45 -6.32 -14.49
CA LEU A 21 10.05 -6.54 -14.87
C LEU A 21 9.91 -7.51 -16.05
N ALA A 22 10.66 -7.33 -17.13
CA ALA A 22 10.57 -8.20 -18.31
C ALA A 22 11.03 -9.64 -18.01
N ALA A 23 12.01 -9.83 -17.12
CA ALA A 23 12.45 -11.15 -16.67
C ALA A 23 11.33 -11.84 -15.85
N LEU A 24 10.73 -11.14 -14.90
CA LEU A 24 9.62 -11.64 -14.09
C LEU A 24 8.40 -12.01 -14.94
N LEU A 25 8.06 -11.20 -15.95
CA LEU A 25 6.96 -11.50 -16.87
C LEU A 25 7.23 -12.81 -17.66
N ARG A 26 8.49 -13.07 -18.06
CA ARG A 26 8.86 -14.35 -18.70
C ARG A 26 8.75 -15.53 -17.74
N GLU A 27 9.12 -15.35 -16.46
CA GLU A 27 8.96 -16.41 -15.44
C GLU A 27 7.48 -16.78 -15.23
N MET A 28 6.55 -15.84 -15.47
CA MET A 28 5.12 -16.10 -15.35
C MET A 28 4.59 -17.04 -16.43
N ALA A 29 5.34 -17.30 -17.50
CA ALA A 29 4.96 -18.17 -18.61
C ALA A 29 3.55 -17.87 -19.16
N LEU A 30 3.34 -16.62 -19.59
CA LEU A 30 2.07 -16.14 -20.13
C LEU A 30 1.79 -16.84 -21.47
N GLU A 31 0.52 -17.18 -21.76
CA GLU A 31 0.13 -17.89 -22.99
C GLU A 31 0.23 -16.99 -24.23
N GLU A 32 -0.32 -15.78 -24.13
CA GLU A 32 -0.35 -14.80 -25.23
C GLU A 32 0.46 -13.53 -24.92
N GLY A 33 1.00 -13.42 -23.71
CA GLY A 33 1.81 -12.29 -23.29
C GLY A 33 1.03 -10.98 -23.14
N ARG A 34 -0.27 -11.02 -22.83
CA ARG A 34 -1.11 -9.82 -22.66
C ARG A 34 -0.87 -9.17 -21.31
N VAL A 35 -0.27 -8.00 -21.34
CA VAL A 35 0.10 -7.20 -20.16
C VAL A 35 -0.72 -5.92 -20.13
N LEU A 36 -1.52 -5.72 -19.10
CA LEU A 36 -2.10 -4.41 -18.79
C LEU A 36 -1.10 -3.63 -17.93
N LEU A 37 -0.59 -2.51 -18.46
CA LEU A 37 0.25 -1.58 -17.74
C LEU A 37 -0.60 -0.45 -17.19
N LEU A 38 -0.92 -0.50 -15.90
CA LEU A 38 -1.71 0.49 -15.19
C LEU A 38 -0.79 1.45 -14.45
N VAL A 39 -0.79 2.73 -14.82
CA VAL A 39 0.15 3.73 -14.29
C VAL A 39 -0.56 4.95 -13.74
N TRP A 40 0.10 5.70 -12.83
CA TRP A 40 -0.47 6.89 -12.21
C TRP A 40 -0.36 8.15 -13.10
N ASN A 41 0.61 8.21 -14.02
CA ASN A 41 0.72 9.27 -15.03
C ASN A 41 1.44 8.77 -16.29
N GLU A 42 1.42 9.58 -17.36
CA GLU A 42 2.01 9.25 -18.66
C GLU A 42 3.53 9.27 -18.66
N ASP A 43 4.18 9.97 -17.74
CA ASP A 43 5.66 10.03 -17.70
C ASP A 43 6.25 8.68 -17.31
N VAL A 44 5.53 7.89 -16.51
CA VAL A 44 5.92 6.51 -16.20
C VAL A 44 6.04 5.67 -17.46
N LEU A 45 5.14 5.84 -18.43
CA LEU A 45 5.18 5.12 -19.71
C LEU A 45 6.42 5.41 -20.55
N LYS A 46 7.11 6.52 -20.28
CA LYS A 46 8.33 6.94 -21.00
C LYS A 46 9.61 6.36 -20.38
N LEU A 47 9.51 5.72 -19.23
CA LEU A 47 10.67 5.05 -18.62
C LEU A 47 11.05 3.83 -19.45
N PRO A 48 12.36 3.62 -19.71
CA PRO A 48 12.85 2.53 -20.56
C PRO A 48 12.26 1.17 -20.20
N THR A 49 12.22 0.85 -18.92
CA THR A 49 11.66 -0.40 -18.39
C THR A 49 10.26 -0.72 -18.90
N PHE A 50 9.40 0.29 -19.05
CA PHE A 50 8.01 0.09 -19.48
C PHE A 50 7.86 0.24 -21.01
N MET A 51 8.69 1.09 -21.64
CA MET A 51 8.69 1.23 -23.10
C MET A 51 9.13 -0.05 -23.82
N GLU A 52 10.13 -0.73 -23.26
CA GLU A 52 10.75 -1.91 -23.88
C GLU A 52 9.93 -3.19 -23.76
N LEU A 53 8.81 -3.18 -23.04
CA LEU A 53 7.98 -4.39 -22.88
C LEU A 53 7.44 -4.92 -24.23
N ALA A 54 7.04 -4.03 -25.13
CA ALA A 54 6.59 -4.44 -26.46
C ALA A 54 7.73 -5.06 -27.29
N ASP A 55 8.92 -4.47 -27.23
CA ASP A 55 10.13 -5.00 -27.90
C ASP A 55 10.57 -6.34 -27.28
N ALA A 56 10.27 -6.54 -25.99
CA ALA A 56 10.50 -7.79 -25.29
C ALA A 56 9.50 -8.91 -25.67
N GLY A 57 8.52 -8.60 -26.54
CA GLY A 57 7.58 -9.57 -27.11
C GLY A 57 6.23 -9.64 -26.40
N PHE A 58 5.92 -8.68 -25.50
CA PHE A 58 4.62 -8.65 -24.83
C PHE A 58 3.61 -7.78 -25.59
N MET A 59 2.34 -8.20 -25.57
CA MET A 59 1.23 -7.36 -26.01
C MET A 59 0.84 -6.42 -24.86
N VAL A 60 1.12 -5.13 -25.00
CA VAL A 60 0.92 -4.15 -23.94
C VAL A 60 -0.28 -3.27 -24.21
N CYS A 61 -1.24 -3.25 -23.29
CA CYS A 61 -2.28 -2.24 -23.19
C CYS A 61 -1.93 -1.32 -22.03
N SER A 62 -1.87 -0.01 -22.26
CA SER A 62 -1.53 0.96 -21.22
C SER A 62 -2.74 1.80 -20.82
N LEU A 63 -2.93 2.00 -19.52
CA LEU A 63 -3.99 2.86 -18.99
C LEU A 63 -3.46 3.74 -17.87
N VAL A 64 -3.80 5.01 -17.93
CA VAL A 64 -3.43 5.99 -16.90
C VAL A 64 -4.60 6.22 -15.95
N PHE A 65 -4.39 5.96 -14.66
CA PHE A 65 -5.36 6.19 -13.60
C PHE A 65 -4.82 7.23 -12.61
N ARG A 66 -5.42 8.43 -12.58
CA ARG A 66 -4.88 9.57 -11.82
C ARG A 66 -5.52 9.79 -10.45
N ALA A 67 -6.66 9.18 -10.20
CA ALA A 67 -7.39 9.45 -8.97
C ALA A 67 -6.70 8.79 -7.76
N SER A 68 -6.65 9.52 -6.64
CA SER A 68 -6.40 8.94 -5.33
C SER A 68 -7.72 8.48 -4.71
N ASN A 69 -7.67 7.46 -3.83
CA ASN A 69 -8.85 6.90 -3.19
C ASN A 69 -9.89 6.41 -4.23
N PRO A 70 -9.58 5.39 -5.04
CA PRO A 70 -10.42 4.96 -6.16
C PRO A 70 -11.84 4.62 -5.70
N THR A 71 -12.83 5.12 -6.46
CA THR A 71 -14.24 4.83 -6.18
C THR A 71 -14.73 3.60 -6.95
N VAL A 72 -15.91 3.10 -6.56
CA VAL A 72 -16.58 2.00 -7.28
C VAL A 72 -16.81 2.35 -8.74
N GLU A 73 -17.22 3.59 -9.02
CA GLU A 73 -17.48 4.10 -10.37
C GLU A 73 -16.20 4.13 -11.19
N GLN A 74 -15.12 4.67 -10.64
CA GLN A 74 -13.82 4.75 -11.31
C GLN A 74 -13.22 3.37 -11.57
N LEU A 75 -13.39 2.43 -10.63
CA LEU A 75 -12.98 1.05 -10.83
C LEU A 75 -13.80 0.39 -11.95
N PHE A 76 -15.11 0.65 -12.01
CA PHE A 76 -15.98 0.14 -13.06
C PHE A 76 -15.59 0.69 -14.44
N GLU A 77 -15.35 2.00 -14.56
CA GLU A 77 -14.87 2.63 -15.80
C GLU A 77 -13.53 2.01 -16.26
N THR A 78 -12.61 1.78 -15.31
CA THR A 78 -11.31 1.14 -15.59
C THR A 78 -11.49 -0.29 -16.07
N TYR A 79 -12.38 -1.05 -15.42
CA TYR A 79 -12.74 -2.40 -15.83
C TYR A 79 -13.32 -2.41 -17.25
N GLN A 80 -14.28 -1.54 -17.56
CA GLN A 80 -14.87 -1.44 -18.91
C GLN A 80 -13.84 -1.12 -19.98
N ALA A 81 -12.92 -0.19 -19.69
CA ALA A 81 -11.88 0.22 -20.62
C ALA A 81 -10.86 -0.89 -20.94
N THR A 82 -10.75 -1.91 -20.10
CA THR A 82 -9.69 -2.93 -20.19
C THR A 82 -10.19 -4.36 -20.34
N ARG A 83 -11.49 -4.62 -20.12
CA ARG A 83 -12.04 -5.99 -20.12
C ARG A 83 -11.89 -6.73 -21.44
N ASP A 84 -12.02 -6.04 -22.58
CA ASP A 84 -11.96 -6.63 -23.91
C ASP A 84 -10.52 -7.01 -24.31
N PHE A 85 -9.51 -6.43 -23.63
CA PHE A 85 -8.12 -6.81 -23.80
C PHE A 85 -7.80 -8.17 -23.15
N VAL A 86 -8.58 -8.57 -22.15
CA VAL A 86 -8.42 -9.83 -21.38
C VAL A 86 -6.97 -10.03 -20.91
N PRO A 87 -6.44 -9.17 -20.05
CA PRO A 87 -5.04 -9.25 -19.63
C PRO A 87 -4.76 -10.55 -18.86
N GLU A 88 -3.59 -11.16 -19.09
CA GLU A 88 -3.09 -12.29 -18.30
C GLU A 88 -2.37 -11.81 -17.05
N VAL A 89 -1.80 -10.58 -17.14
CA VAL A 89 -1.13 -9.93 -16.02
C VAL A 89 -1.41 -8.44 -16.01
N VAL A 90 -1.60 -7.90 -14.81
CA VAL A 90 -1.69 -6.46 -14.54
C VAL A 90 -0.37 -6.03 -13.89
N VAL A 91 0.36 -5.12 -14.53
CA VAL A 91 1.50 -4.43 -13.93
C VAL A 91 1.00 -3.09 -13.42
N ALA A 92 0.88 -2.95 -12.11
CA ALA A 92 0.38 -1.75 -11.47
C ALA A 92 1.55 -0.91 -10.95
N VAL A 93 1.76 0.28 -11.54
CA VAL A 93 2.87 1.19 -11.23
C VAL A 93 2.32 2.48 -10.63
N GLY A 94 2.46 2.66 -9.32
CA GLY A 94 1.92 3.82 -8.65
C GLY A 94 1.84 3.68 -7.14
N GLY A 95 1.18 4.61 -6.50
CA GLY A 95 0.85 4.53 -5.07
C GLY A 95 -0.23 3.49 -4.77
N GLY A 96 -0.60 3.35 -3.51
CA GLY A 96 -1.59 2.38 -3.05
C GLY A 96 -2.88 2.36 -3.87
N SER A 97 -3.38 3.52 -4.31
CA SER A 97 -4.59 3.62 -5.14
C SER A 97 -4.48 2.86 -6.47
N ILE A 98 -3.34 2.97 -7.14
CA ILE A 98 -3.08 2.28 -8.41
C ILE A 98 -2.96 0.77 -8.18
N LEU A 99 -2.22 0.39 -7.14
CA LEU A 99 -2.04 -1.01 -6.75
C LEU A 99 -3.39 -1.65 -6.40
N ASP A 100 -4.25 -0.91 -5.70
CA ASP A 100 -5.57 -1.39 -5.30
C ASP A 100 -6.52 -1.53 -6.50
N VAL A 101 -6.48 -0.61 -7.47
CA VAL A 101 -7.21 -0.78 -8.74
C VAL A 101 -6.70 -1.99 -9.50
N GLY A 102 -5.39 -2.15 -9.66
CA GLY A 102 -4.78 -3.30 -10.35
C GLY A 102 -5.19 -4.63 -9.74
N LYS A 103 -5.09 -4.74 -8.40
CA LYS A 103 -5.56 -5.90 -7.63
C LYS A 103 -7.04 -6.20 -7.85
N SER A 104 -7.88 -5.16 -7.78
CA SER A 104 -9.32 -5.31 -7.93
C SER A 104 -9.66 -5.83 -9.33
N LEU A 105 -9.06 -5.26 -10.37
CA LEU A 105 -9.27 -5.72 -11.76
C LEU A 105 -8.98 -7.20 -11.93
N CYS A 106 -7.92 -7.74 -11.31
CA CYS A 106 -7.60 -9.16 -11.39
C CYS A 106 -8.74 -10.05 -10.89
N CYS A 107 -9.49 -9.62 -9.88
CA CYS A 107 -10.66 -10.33 -9.35
C CYS A 107 -11.93 -10.10 -10.17
N LEU A 108 -11.98 -9.07 -11.03
CA LEU A 108 -13.17 -8.70 -11.79
C LEU A 108 -13.18 -9.28 -13.21
N TYR A 109 -12.00 -9.51 -13.82
CA TYR A 109 -11.94 -10.05 -15.17
C TYR A 109 -12.63 -11.41 -15.25
N GLY A 110 -13.38 -11.62 -16.34
CA GLY A 110 -14.21 -12.81 -16.53
C GLY A 110 -15.59 -12.74 -15.87
N THR A 111 -15.91 -11.69 -15.11
CA THR A 111 -17.24 -11.44 -14.54
C THR A 111 -18.03 -10.51 -15.47
N ASP A 112 -19.28 -10.81 -15.76
CA ASP A 112 -20.14 -9.88 -16.50
C ASP A 112 -20.68 -8.80 -15.55
N LEU A 113 -20.25 -7.57 -15.76
CA LEU A 113 -20.63 -6.39 -14.98
C LEU A 113 -21.27 -5.38 -15.92
N PRO A 114 -22.60 -5.27 -15.94
CA PRO A 114 -23.31 -4.34 -16.83
C PRO A 114 -23.22 -2.88 -16.36
N ASP A 115 -23.09 -2.64 -15.06
CA ASP A 115 -23.09 -1.30 -14.45
C ASP A 115 -22.29 -1.27 -13.12
N ALA A 116 -22.06 -0.06 -12.62
CA ALA A 116 -21.34 0.17 -11.37
C ALA A 116 -22.11 -0.38 -10.15
N ASP A 117 -23.44 -0.41 -10.19
CA ASP A 117 -24.25 -0.99 -9.11
C ASP A 117 -24.07 -2.50 -9.00
N SER A 118 -23.90 -3.18 -10.13
CA SER A 118 -23.56 -4.61 -10.15
C SER A 118 -22.17 -4.87 -9.54
N LEU A 119 -21.20 -4.02 -9.85
CA LEU A 119 -19.88 -4.05 -9.22
C LEU A 119 -19.99 -3.79 -7.70
N ARG A 120 -20.76 -2.79 -7.30
CA ARG A 120 -20.98 -2.46 -5.89
C ARG A 120 -21.54 -3.65 -5.11
N ARG A 121 -22.58 -4.31 -5.64
CA ARG A 121 -23.14 -5.54 -5.05
C ARG A 121 -22.15 -6.67 -4.98
N LEU A 122 -21.37 -6.89 -6.06
CA LEU A 122 -20.33 -7.92 -6.12
C LEU A 122 -19.30 -7.73 -4.99
N ILE A 123 -18.87 -6.49 -4.73
CA ILE A 123 -17.90 -6.16 -3.68
C ILE A 123 -18.55 -6.33 -2.29
N GLU A 124 -19.78 -5.86 -2.10
CA GLU A 124 -20.51 -6.00 -0.83
C GLU A 124 -20.71 -7.46 -0.43
N GLU A 125 -21.14 -8.29 -1.37
CA GLU A 125 -21.40 -9.71 -1.17
C GLU A 125 -20.14 -10.57 -1.19
N LYS A 126 -18.99 -9.97 -1.59
CA LYS A 126 -17.73 -10.70 -1.82
C LYS A 126 -17.89 -11.88 -2.77
N SER A 127 -18.75 -11.72 -3.76
CA SER A 127 -19.12 -12.77 -4.71
C SER A 127 -18.24 -12.81 -5.96
N TYR A 128 -17.11 -12.06 -5.97
CA TYR A 128 -16.08 -12.18 -7.00
C TYR A 128 -15.35 -13.52 -6.90
N GLY A 129 -14.97 -14.06 -8.06
CA GLY A 129 -14.31 -15.37 -8.17
C GLY A 129 -12.82 -15.33 -7.83
N HIS A 130 -12.14 -16.44 -8.18
CA HIS A 130 -10.67 -16.44 -8.19
C HIS A 130 -10.13 -15.40 -9.17
N PRO A 131 -8.97 -14.81 -8.91
CA PRO A 131 -8.35 -13.87 -9.84
C PRO A 131 -8.17 -14.51 -11.22
N ALA A 132 -8.72 -13.87 -12.25
CA ALA A 132 -8.58 -14.32 -13.64
C ALA A 132 -7.28 -13.83 -14.29
N ALA A 133 -6.63 -12.82 -13.69
CA ALA A 133 -5.31 -12.34 -14.06
C ALA A 133 -4.40 -12.35 -12.83
N ARG A 134 -3.10 -12.48 -13.04
CA ARG A 134 -2.08 -12.25 -12.00
C ARG A 134 -1.64 -10.79 -12.02
N TRP A 135 -0.87 -10.36 -11.04
CA TRP A 135 -0.37 -8.98 -11.04
C TRP A 135 1.05 -8.86 -10.46
N ILE A 136 1.73 -7.78 -10.88
CA ILE A 136 3.01 -7.32 -10.35
C ILE A 136 2.80 -5.91 -9.82
N GLY A 137 3.25 -5.66 -8.59
CA GLY A 137 3.21 -4.35 -7.97
C GLY A 137 4.53 -3.61 -8.10
N VAL A 138 4.48 -2.37 -8.56
CA VAL A 138 5.63 -1.46 -8.62
C VAL A 138 5.25 -0.18 -7.87
N PRO A 139 5.45 -0.15 -6.52
CA PRO A 139 5.06 0.99 -5.71
C PRO A 139 5.93 2.21 -6.01
N THR A 140 5.29 3.38 -6.15
CA THR A 140 5.95 4.68 -6.28
C THR A 140 5.75 5.56 -5.04
N THR A 141 5.19 4.99 -3.97
CA THR A 141 5.07 5.61 -2.64
C THR A 141 5.49 4.61 -1.58
N ALA A 142 6.16 5.08 -0.54
CA ALA A 142 6.63 4.26 0.57
C ALA A 142 5.68 4.43 1.78
N GLY A 143 4.52 3.78 1.76
CA GLY A 143 3.50 3.98 2.80
C GLY A 143 2.56 2.81 3.00
N THR A 144 1.84 2.43 1.96
CA THR A 144 0.71 1.52 2.07
C THR A 144 1.07 0.03 2.18
N GLY A 145 2.25 -0.38 1.69
CA GLY A 145 2.61 -1.81 1.59
C GLY A 145 1.62 -2.63 0.75
N SER A 146 0.85 -1.96 -0.14
CA SER A 146 -0.20 -2.59 -0.92
C SER A 146 0.34 -3.67 -1.87
N GLU A 147 1.58 -3.54 -2.31
CA GLU A 147 2.28 -4.50 -3.18
C GLU A 147 2.47 -5.89 -2.56
N VAL A 148 2.40 -6.00 -1.24
CA VAL A 148 2.55 -7.27 -0.51
C VAL A 148 1.30 -7.69 0.26
N THR A 149 0.14 -7.10 -0.05
CA THR A 149 -1.17 -7.48 0.54
C THR A 149 -2.12 -8.04 -0.51
N CYS A 150 -3.11 -8.83 -0.09
CA CYS A 150 -4.10 -9.45 -0.96
C CYS A 150 -5.47 -8.77 -0.95
N TRP A 151 -5.58 -7.58 -0.37
CA TRP A 151 -6.80 -6.76 -0.37
C TRP A 151 -6.55 -5.39 -0.97
N ALA A 152 -7.61 -4.82 -1.52
CA ALA A 152 -7.65 -3.50 -2.10
C ALA A 152 -8.73 -2.65 -1.41
N THR A 153 -8.49 -1.37 -1.30
CA THR A 153 -9.46 -0.41 -0.78
C THR A 153 -10.15 0.31 -1.94
N ILE A 154 -11.48 0.22 -1.98
CA ILE A 154 -12.32 0.93 -2.94
C ILE A 154 -13.33 1.77 -2.15
N TRP A 155 -13.44 3.03 -2.49
CA TRP A 155 -14.35 3.96 -1.82
C TRP A 155 -15.73 3.95 -2.49
N ASP A 156 -16.76 4.10 -1.68
CA ASP A 156 -18.14 4.17 -2.12
C ASP A 156 -18.78 5.44 -1.53
N PRO A 157 -18.55 6.61 -2.16
CA PRO A 157 -19.07 7.89 -1.66
C PRO A 157 -20.60 7.94 -1.62
N GLU A 158 -21.29 7.22 -2.53
CA GLU A 158 -22.75 7.16 -2.55
C GLU A 158 -23.34 6.47 -1.32
N ARG A 159 -22.60 5.56 -0.71
CA ARG A 159 -22.99 4.80 0.48
C ARG A 159 -22.22 5.23 1.73
N ASP A 160 -21.43 6.31 1.65
CA ASP A 160 -20.54 6.76 2.73
C ASP A 160 -19.73 5.60 3.33
N ALA A 161 -19.15 4.77 2.46
CA ALA A 161 -18.50 3.53 2.86
C ALA A 161 -17.11 3.33 2.25
N LYS A 162 -16.27 2.65 3.00
CA LYS A 162 -15.01 2.09 2.53
C LYS A 162 -15.22 0.60 2.29
N ARG A 163 -15.02 0.17 1.05
CA ARG A 163 -15.15 -1.22 0.61
C ARG A 163 -13.78 -1.89 0.54
N SER A 164 -13.76 -3.21 0.59
CA SER A 164 -12.53 -3.97 0.40
C SER A 164 -12.77 -5.12 -0.57
N VAL A 165 -11.98 -5.15 -1.65
CA VAL A 165 -11.83 -6.34 -2.49
C VAL A 165 -10.73 -7.18 -1.87
N GLU A 166 -11.07 -8.30 -1.27
CA GLU A 166 -10.14 -9.17 -0.55
C GLU A 166 -10.24 -10.60 -1.04
N CYS A 167 -9.20 -11.09 -1.66
CA CYS A 167 -9.08 -12.49 -2.12
C CYS A 167 -7.69 -13.01 -1.75
N ARG A 168 -7.65 -14.09 -1.00
CA ARG A 168 -6.38 -14.66 -0.50
C ARG A 168 -5.47 -15.15 -1.61
N GLU A 169 -6.02 -15.54 -2.74
CA GLU A 169 -5.28 -15.96 -3.93
C GLU A 169 -4.74 -14.78 -4.74
N ASN A 170 -5.15 -13.54 -4.40
CA ASN A 170 -4.81 -12.33 -5.14
C ASN A 170 -3.60 -11.57 -4.53
N TYR A 171 -2.62 -12.30 -4.02
CA TYR A 171 -1.30 -11.71 -3.78
C TYR A 171 -0.59 -11.43 -5.10
N ALA A 172 0.29 -10.42 -5.12
CA ALA A 172 1.14 -10.17 -6.28
C ALA A 172 2.02 -11.40 -6.58
N PHE A 173 2.31 -11.64 -7.85
CA PHE A 173 3.37 -12.55 -8.25
C PHE A 173 4.73 -12.02 -7.78
N ALA A 174 4.97 -10.73 -8.00
CA ALA A 174 6.15 -10.04 -7.52
C ALA A 174 5.85 -8.58 -7.13
N ALA A 175 6.67 -8.04 -6.25
CA ALA A 175 6.75 -6.62 -5.91
C ALA A 175 8.14 -6.09 -6.25
N LEU A 176 8.20 -5.09 -7.13
CA LEU A 176 9.43 -4.39 -7.51
C LEU A 176 9.51 -3.06 -6.73
N VAL A 177 10.26 -3.06 -5.64
CA VAL A 177 10.33 -1.94 -4.70
C VAL A 177 11.54 -1.08 -5.04
N ASP A 178 11.36 -0.24 -6.05
CA ASP A 178 12.39 0.63 -6.59
C ASP A 178 12.32 2.02 -5.96
N PRO A 179 13.30 2.40 -5.11
CA PRO A 179 13.30 3.69 -4.44
C PRO A 179 13.45 4.88 -5.40
N GLU A 180 14.02 4.68 -6.59
CA GLU A 180 14.15 5.75 -7.59
C GLU A 180 12.80 6.21 -8.10
N LEU A 181 11.81 5.30 -8.18
CA LEU A 181 10.45 5.64 -8.59
C LEU A 181 9.67 6.39 -7.50
N ALA A 182 10.09 6.28 -6.24
CA ALA A 182 9.49 6.98 -5.11
C ALA A 182 10.20 8.30 -4.76
N ALA A 183 11.43 8.51 -5.21
CA ALA A 183 12.25 9.67 -4.85
C ALA A 183 11.68 11.01 -5.34
N GLY A 184 10.83 10.99 -6.38
CA GLY A 184 10.15 12.18 -6.92
C GLY A 184 8.93 12.67 -6.12
N MET A 185 8.57 12.01 -5.02
CA MET A 185 7.44 12.45 -4.19
C MET A 185 7.71 13.80 -3.52
N PRO A 186 6.70 14.70 -3.43
CA PRO A 186 6.81 15.85 -2.53
C PRO A 186 7.11 15.41 -1.09
N VAL A 187 8.00 16.12 -0.40
CA VAL A 187 8.46 15.76 0.96
C VAL A 187 7.29 15.56 1.93
N THR A 188 6.25 16.40 1.86
CA THR A 188 5.06 16.27 2.70
C THR A 188 4.32 14.95 2.48
N LEU A 189 4.22 14.49 1.22
CA LEU A 189 3.63 13.21 0.89
C LEU A 189 4.54 12.05 1.33
N ALA A 190 5.85 12.17 1.12
CA ALA A 190 6.83 11.16 1.54
C ALA A 190 6.79 10.93 3.06
N VAL A 191 6.78 12.02 3.85
CA VAL A 191 6.70 11.96 5.32
C VAL A 191 5.36 11.38 5.77
N SER A 192 4.25 11.84 5.19
CA SER A 192 2.91 11.29 5.52
C SER A 192 2.84 9.79 5.21
N SER A 193 3.39 9.36 4.07
CA SER A 193 3.44 7.94 3.70
C SER A 193 4.33 7.12 4.65
N ALA A 194 5.49 7.65 5.02
CA ALA A 194 6.40 6.99 5.96
C ALA A 194 5.75 6.81 7.35
N LEU A 195 5.01 7.81 7.83
CA LEU A 195 4.27 7.73 9.08
C LEU A 195 3.11 6.72 9.00
N ASP A 196 2.46 6.60 7.85
CA ASP A 196 1.45 5.56 7.59
C ASP A 196 2.07 4.16 7.67
N ALA A 197 3.22 3.96 7.01
CA ALA A 197 3.96 2.70 7.09
C ALA A 197 4.40 2.37 8.53
N ALA A 198 4.89 3.35 9.27
CA ALA A 198 5.23 3.16 10.68
C ALA A 198 4.00 2.76 11.51
N ALA A 199 2.84 3.38 11.24
CA ALA A 199 1.59 3.02 11.91
C ALA A 199 1.13 1.60 11.55
N HIS A 200 1.23 1.18 10.30
CA HIS A 200 0.98 -0.20 9.88
C HIS A 200 1.81 -1.20 10.69
N ALA A 201 3.12 -0.94 10.81
CA ALA A 201 4.03 -1.78 11.56
C ALA A 201 3.69 -1.81 13.06
N VAL A 202 3.44 -0.65 13.68
CA VAL A 202 3.05 -0.54 15.09
C VAL A 202 1.76 -1.31 15.35
N GLU A 203 0.74 -1.13 14.52
CA GLU A 203 -0.53 -1.84 14.68
C GLU A 203 -0.40 -3.34 14.45
N SER A 204 0.45 -3.77 13.50
CA SER A 204 0.76 -5.19 13.31
C SER A 204 1.42 -5.81 14.56
N TYR A 205 2.30 -5.06 15.25
CA TYR A 205 2.96 -5.54 16.45
C TYR A 205 1.98 -5.89 17.57
N TRP A 206 0.97 -5.05 17.80
CA TRP A 206 0.00 -5.25 18.87
C TRP A 206 -1.32 -5.91 18.45
N ALA A 207 -1.49 -6.21 17.17
CA ALA A 207 -2.70 -6.86 16.69
C ALA A 207 -2.91 -8.24 17.34
N LYS A 208 -4.18 -8.63 17.50
CA LYS A 208 -4.51 -9.97 18.04
C LYS A 208 -3.99 -11.12 17.18
N GLY A 209 -3.85 -10.90 15.86
CA GLY A 209 -3.33 -11.88 14.90
C GLY A 209 -1.79 -11.92 14.82
N THR A 210 -1.08 -11.12 15.64
CA THR A 210 0.38 -11.02 15.57
C THR A 210 1.06 -12.35 15.93
N ASN A 211 2.19 -12.59 15.30
CA ASN A 211 3.04 -13.78 15.54
C ASN A 211 4.52 -13.38 15.55
N ALA A 212 5.42 -14.35 15.76
CA ALA A 212 6.85 -14.05 15.85
C ALA A 212 7.43 -13.43 14.57
N VAL A 213 6.96 -13.87 13.39
CA VAL A 213 7.43 -13.35 12.10
C VAL A 213 6.92 -11.94 11.90
N SER A 214 5.61 -11.71 12.01
CA SER A 214 5.02 -10.37 11.81
C SER A 214 5.58 -9.35 12.80
N ARG A 215 5.84 -9.75 14.08
CA ARG A 215 6.49 -8.86 15.05
C ARG A 215 7.94 -8.51 14.67
N GLY A 216 8.70 -9.49 14.20
CA GLY A 216 10.08 -9.25 13.73
C GLY A 216 10.12 -8.25 12.59
N LEU A 217 9.27 -8.47 11.57
CA LEU A 217 9.13 -7.57 10.43
C LEU A 217 8.65 -6.16 10.85
N ALA A 218 7.68 -6.09 11.76
CA ALA A 218 7.16 -4.83 12.27
C ALA A 218 8.24 -4.00 13.00
N LEU A 219 9.01 -4.63 13.89
CA LEU A 219 10.09 -3.95 14.63
C LEU A 219 11.19 -3.44 13.69
N GLU A 220 11.55 -4.23 12.68
CA GLU A 220 12.54 -3.83 11.68
C GLU A 220 12.03 -2.67 10.82
N ALA A 221 10.77 -2.73 10.35
CA ALA A 221 10.12 -1.66 9.63
C ALA A 221 10.14 -0.34 10.43
N ILE A 222 9.77 -0.40 11.71
CA ILE A 222 9.75 0.78 12.59
C ILE A 222 11.15 1.38 12.74
N ARG A 223 12.17 0.56 13.04
CA ARG A 223 13.56 1.04 13.18
C ARG A 223 14.05 1.71 11.90
N THR A 224 13.79 1.06 10.76
CA THR A 224 14.20 1.56 9.45
C THR A 224 13.54 2.91 9.16
N ILE A 225 12.23 3.03 9.33
CA ILE A 225 11.49 4.27 9.05
C ILE A 225 11.87 5.38 10.02
N MET A 226 11.79 5.11 11.32
CA MET A 226 12.04 6.14 12.34
C MET A 226 13.51 6.58 12.40
N GLY A 227 14.43 5.70 12.04
CA GLY A 227 15.87 6.00 12.01
C GLY A 227 16.30 6.87 10.82
N HIS A 228 15.49 6.94 9.75
CA HIS A 228 15.83 7.71 8.54
C HIS A 228 14.89 8.89 8.28
N MET A 229 14.04 9.26 9.25
CA MET A 229 13.07 10.33 9.09
C MET A 229 13.73 11.70 8.81
N ASP A 230 14.83 12.01 9.49
CA ASP A 230 15.59 13.25 9.26
C ASP A 230 16.20 13.29 7.85
N GLY A 231 16.72 12.17 7.38
CA GLY A 231 17.22 12.02 6.00
C GLY A 231 16.12 12.18 4.96
N LEU A 232 14.90 11.69 5.26
CA LEU A 232 13.73 11.86 4.39
C LEU A 232 13.33 13.34 4.29
N LEU A 233 13.33 14.06 5.41
CA LEU A 233 13.09 15.51 5.44
C LEU A 233 14.15 16.28 4.65
N ALA A 234 15.39 15.78 4.62
CA ALA A 234 16.49 16.34 3.84
C ALA A 234 16.47 15.87 2.36
N GLY A 235 15.60 14.92 1.97
CA GLY A 235 15.47 14.42 0.61
C GLY A 235 16.66 13.55 0.17
N THR A 236 17.31 12.82 1.08
CA THR A 236 18.44 11.96 0.73
C THR A 236 17.97 10.65 0.10
N MET A 237 18.73 10.15 -0.89
CA MET A 237 18.40 8.90 -1.56
C MET A 237 18.46 7.70 -0.61
N GLU A 238 19.42 7.69 0.30
CA GLU A 238 19.52 6.67 1.36
C GLU A 238 18.23 6.58 2.19
N ALA A 239 17.61 7.72 2.51
CA ALA A 239 16.35 7.74 3.23
C ALA A 239 15.19 7.24 2.36
N HIS A 240 15.15 7.57 1.06
CA HIS A 240 14.14 7.01 0.15
C HIS A 240 14.26 5.49 0.03
N GLU A 241 15.46 4.95 -0.04
CA GLU A 241 15.71 3.50 0.01
C GLU A 241 15.22 2.88 1.33
N ALA A 242 15.56 3.52 2.45
CA ALA A 242 15.10 3.07 3.76
C ALA A 242 13.57 3.11 3.89
N MET A 243 12.90 4.17 3.38
CA MET A 243 11.45 4.26 3.40
C MET A 243 10.79 3.20 2.51
N ALA A 244 11.30 2.95 1.31
CA ALA A 244 10.81 1.92 0.42
C ALA A 244 10.87 0.53 1.09
N ARG A 245 12.03 0.17 1.64
CA ARG A 245 12.24 -1.05 2.41
C ARG A 245 11.34 -1.12 3.65
N GLY A 246 11.30 -0.05 4.44
CA GLY A 246 10.50 0.02 5.66
C GLY A 246 9.00 -0.14 5.40
N SER A 247 8.48 0.49 4.34
CA SER A 247 7.09 0.35 3.91
C SER A 247 6.76 -1.09 3.48
N MET A 248 7.63 -1.73 2.68
CA MET A 248 7.46 -3.13 2.29
C MET A 248 7.46 -4.06 3.51
N LEU A 249 8.41 -3.90 4.43
CA LEU A 249 8.47 -4.69 5.67
C LEU A 249 7.22 -4.50 6.53
N ALA A 250 6.71 -3.27 6.66
CA ALA A 250 5.45 -2.98 7.32
C ALA A 250 4.28 -3.68 6.63
N GLY A 251 4.25 -3.63 5.29
CA GLY A 251 3.28 -4.33 4.45
C GLY A 251 3.28 -5.84 4.72
N LEU A 252 4.45 -6.47 4.67
CA LEU A 252 4.62 -7.89 5.01
C LEU A 252 4.13 -8.20 6.43
N ALA A 253 4.45 -7.34 7.40
CA ALA A 253 4.03 -7.53 8.78
C ALA A 253 2.50 -7.53 8.90
N PHE A 254 1.83 -6.47 8.40
CA PHE A 254 0.38 -6.34 8.58
C PHE A 254 -0.45 -7.15 7.58
N SER A 255 0.14 -7.70 6.53
CA SER A 255 -0.55 -8.59 5.58
C SER A 255 -1.21 -9.80 6.24
N ASN A 256 -0.74 -10.20 7.42
CA ASN A 256 -1.29 -11.32 8.21
C ASN A 256 -2.10 -10.89 9.43
N THR A 257 -1.94 -9.66 9.90
CA THR A 257 -2.54 -9.17 11.16
C THR A 257 -3.67 -8.18 10.93
N LYS A 258 -3.68 -7.53 9.75
CA LYS A 258 -4.46 -6.33 9.44
C LYS A 258 -4.10 -5.15 10.36
N THR A 259 -4.73 -4.01 10.11
CA THR A 259 -4.64 -2.82 10.96
C THR A 259 -5.67 -2.87 12.09
N THR A 260 -5.59 -1.94 13.03
CA THR A 260 -6.43 -1.91 14.23
C THR A 260 -7.08 -0.53 14.46
N ALA A 261 -7.07 -0.03 15.69
CA ALA A 261 -7.83 1.15 16.10
C ALA A 261 -7.35 2.45 15.44
N CYS A 262 -6.03 2.65 15.24
CA CYS A 262 -5.53 3.89 14.65
C CYS A 262 -6.09 4.09 13.24
N HIS A 263 -6.01 3.08 12.39
CA HIS A 263 -6.58 3.12 11.05
C HIS A 263 -8.11 3.25 11.09
N SER A 264 -8.78 2.48 11.94
CA SER A 264 -10.26 2.53 12.02
C SER A 264 -10.78 3.91 12.43
N ILE A 265 -10.10 4.58 13.36
CA ILE A 265 -10.47 5.93 13.82
C ILE A 265 -10.06 7.01 12.80
N SER A 266 -9.00 6.78 12.02
CA SER A 266 -8.51 7.76 11.04
C SER A 266 -9.45 7.97 9.85
N TYR A 267 -10.26 6.98 9.48
CA TYR A 267 -11.11 7.07 8.29
C TYR A 267 -12.09 8.25 8.31
N PRO A 268 -12.89 8.47 9.36
CA PRO A 268 -13.72 9.67 9.47
C PRO A 268 -12.92 10.97 9.41
N LEU A 269 -11.72 11.00 10.00
CA LEU A 269 -10.85 12.18 9.98
C LEU A 269 -10.40 12.51 8.55
N THR A 270 -10.08 11.49 7.77
CA THR A 270 -9.72 11.67 6.36
C THR A 270 -10.93 12.05 5.51
N MET A 271 -12.06 11.38 5.67
CA MET A 271 -13.26 11.57 4.85
C MET A 271 -13.95 12.91 5.12
N HIS A 272 -14.12 13.28 6.40
CA HIS A 272 -14.94 14.44 6.76
C HIS A 272 -14.13 15.68 7.13
N CYS A 273 -12.88 15.50 7.57
CA CYS A 273 -12.01 16.62 7.96
C CYS A 273 -10.92 16.93 6.93
N GLY A 274 -10.75 16.13 5.88
CA GLY A 274 -9.75 16.33 4.85
C GLY A 274 -8.30 16.17 5.33
N ILE A 275 -8.07 15.53 6.47
CA ILE A 275 -6.73 15.28 6.99
C ILE A 275 -6.07 14.20 6.15
N PRO A 276 -4.84 14.40 5.63
CA PRO A 276 -4.11 13.36 4.92
C PRO A 276 -4.03 12.06 5.71
N HIS A 277 -4.28 10.92 5.07
CA HIS A 277 -4.46 9.64 5.76
C HIS A 277 -3.33 9.28 6.71
N GLY A 278 -2.07 9.34 6.24
CA GLY A 278 -0.91 9.03 7.10
C GLY A 278 -0.77 9.96 8.30
N ALA A 279 -1.13 11.24 8.15
CA ALA A 279 -1.18 12.18 9.28
C ALA A 279 -2.30 11.81 10.27
N ALA A 280 -3.51 11.50 9.75
CA ALA A 280 -4.65 11.11 10.57
C ALA A 280 -4.38 9.82 11.38
N VAL A 281 -3.71 8.84 10.78
CA VAL A 281 -3.34 7.59 11.46
C VAL A 281 -2.25 7.82 12.50
N SER A 282 -1.18 8.55 12.12
CA SER A 282 0.00 8.72 12.97
C SER A 282 -0.28 9.53 14.25
N MET A 283 -1.15 10.53 14.18
CA MET A 283 -1.55 11.31 15.37
C MET A 283 -2.28 10.46 16.42
N LEU A 284 -2.83 9.33 16.04
CA LEU A 284 -3.52 8.41 16.94
C LEU A 284 -2.58 7.38 17.60
N LEU A 285 -1.34 7.22 17.09
CA LEU A 285 -0.41 6.20 17.60
C LEU A 285 -0.12 6.34 19.10
N GLY A 286 0.24 7.54 19.57
CA GLY A 286 0.53 7.77 20.97
C GLY A 286 -0.68 7.50 21.89
N PRO A 287 -1.83 8.13 21.67
CA PRO A 287 -3.05 7.88 22.45
C PRO A 287 -3.50 6.42 22.45
N VAL A 288 -3.52 5.76 21.30
CA VAL A 288 -3.93 4.35 21.20
C VAL A 288 -2.90 3.42 21.85
N PHE A 289 -1.60 3.72 21.72
CA PHE A 289 -0.57 2.97 22.42
C PHE A 289 -0.73 3.07 23.95
N GLN A 290 -1.04 4.26 24.45
CA GLN A 290 -1.27 4.47 25.89
C GLN A 290 -2.42 3.60 26.42
N LEU A 291 -3.48 3.45 25.64
CA LEU A 291 -4.61 2.55 25.96
C LEU A 291 -4.20 1.08 25.91
N ASN A 292 -3.40 0.69 24.92
CA ASN A 292 -2.98 -0.68 24.69
C ASN A 292 -1.80 -1.12 25.57
N ALA A 293 -1.02 -0.20 26.14
CA ALA A 293 0.24 -0.51 26.83
C ALA A 293 0.08 -1.55 27.96
N GLN A 294 -1.04 -1.48 28.70
CA GLN A 294 -1.31 -2.42 29.79
C GLN A 294 -1.70 -3.83 29.29
N ALA A 295 -2.20 -3.94 28.06
CA ALA A 295 -2.60 -5.20 27.46
C ALA A 295 -1.46 -5.89 26.69
N LEU A 296 -0.38 -5.14 26.40
CA LEU A 296 0.78 -5.66 25.69
C LEU A 296 1.67 -6.45 26.62
N ALA A 297 1.91 -7.70 26.29
CA ALA A 297 2.80 -8.56 27.08
C ALA A 297 4.27 -8.08 27.08
N ARG A 298 4.69 -7.37 26.02
CA ARG A 298 6.07 -6.91 25.81
C ARG A 298 6.06 -5.56 25.05
N PRO A 299 5.81 -4.43 25.73
CA PRO A 299 5.84 -3.11 25.11
C PRO A 299 7.27 -2.60 24.83
N GLU A 300 8.29 -3.08 25.59
CA GLU A 300 9.65 -2.57 25.55
C GLU A 300 10.30 -2.66 24.15
N PRO A 301 10.22 -3.79 23.41
CA PRO A 301 10.81 -3.85 22.06
C PRO A 301 10.17 -2.87 21.08
N LEU A 302 8.89 -2.54 21.28
CA LEU A 302 8.20 -1.56 20.44
C LEU A 302 8.65 -0.15 20.76
N LEU A 303 8.77 0.20 22.04
CA LEU A 303 9.29 1.50 22.50
C LEU A 303 10.73 1.71 22.01
N ASP A 304 11.57 0.69 22.14
CA ASP A 304 12.95 0.69 21.65
C ASP A 304 13.01 0.94 20.13
N ALA A 305 12.21 0.21 19.34
CA ALA A 305 12.17 0.38 17.90
C ALA A 305 11.69 1.78 17.48
N LEU A 306 10.76 2.38 18.22
CA LEU A 306 10.27 3.73 18.01
C LEU A 306 11.28 4.81 18.47
N GLY A 307 12.30 4.43 19.25
CA GLY A 307 13.27 5.35 19.85
C GLY A 307 12.63 6.30 20.87
N VAL A 308 11.73 5.77 21.71
CA VAL A 308 11.02 6.51 22.77
C VAL A 308 10.93 5.68 24.05
N SER A 309 10.77 6.34 25.20
CA SER A 309 10.66 5.67 26.51
C SER A 309 9.21 5.45 26.97
N SER A 310 8.26 6.10 26.31
CA SER A 310 6.84 6.05 26.68
C SER A 310 5.90 6.35 25.53
N PRO A 311 4.62 5.93 25.61
CA PRO A 311 3.60 6.32 24.63
C PRO A 311 3.37 7.83 24.55
N LYS A 312 3.58 8.57 25.65
CA LYS A 312 3.49 10.04 25.68
C LYS A 312 4.60 10.66 24.81
N GLU A 313 5.84 10.19 24.98
CA GLU A 313 6.98 10.65 24.18
C GLU A 313 6.78 10.32 22.68
N LEU A 314 6.14 9.18 22.36
CA LEU A 314 5.76 8.87 20.98
C LEU A 314 4.80 9.93 20.41
N ALA A 315 3.78 10.33 21.18
CA ALA A 315 2.85 11.37 20.74
C ALA A 315 3.58 12.70 20.48
N GLU A 316 4.47 13.09 21.38
CA GLU A 316 5.28 14.31 21.23
C GLU A 316 6.21 14.22 20.00
N LYS A 317 6.88 13.08 19.80
CA LYS A 317 7.76 12.83 18.66
C LYS A 317 7.02 12.91 17.33
N VAL A 318 5.87 12.25 17.21
CA VAL A 318 5.04 12.26 15.98
C VAL A 318 4.50 13.68 15.70
N CYS A 319 4.00 14.38 16.72
CA CYS A 319 3.54 15.77 16.56
C CYS A 319 4.66 16.73 16.15
N GLY A 320 5.91 16.44 16.48
CA GLY A 320 7.08 17.22 16.09
C GLY A 320 7.51 17.02 14.63
N ILE A 321 7.02 15.98 13.94
CA ILE A 321 7.37 15.71 12.55
C ILE A 321 6.53 16.61 11.62
N PRO A 322 7.14 17.43 10.74
CA PRO A 322 6.41 18.38 9.90
C PRO A 322 5.70 17.68 8.73
N VAL A 323 4.46 17.28 8.93
CA VAL A 323 3.62 16.63 7.88
C VAL A 323 2.85 17.65 7.03
N SER A 324 2.39 18.74 7.66
CA SER A 324 1.80 19.91 7.00
C SER A 324 1.55 20.97 8.07
N TYR A 325 2.05 22.18 7.86
CA TYR A 325 1.93 23.28 8.84
C TYR A 325 0.50 23.77 9.07
N THR A 326 -0.45 23.45 8.22
CA THR A 326 -1.82 23.95 8.28
C THR A 326 -2.78 23.12 9.14
N HIS A 327 -2.51 21.83 9.34
CA HIS A 327 -3.48 20.95 10.00
C HIS A 327 -3.14 20.56 11.45
N LEU A 328 -1.86 20.53 11.83
CA LEU A 328 -1.48 20.19 13.21
C LEU A 328 -1.72 21.33 14.21
N ARG A 329 -1.81 22.59 13.76
CA ARG A 329 -2.14 23.75 14.61
C ARG A 329 -3.63 23.99 14.84
N ALA A 330 -4.52 23.29 14.15
CA ALA A 330 -5.97 23.46 14.31
C ALA A 330 -6.52 22.94 15.65
N HIS A 331 -5.69 22.29 16.46
CA HIS A 331 -6.10 21.73 17.76
C HIS A 331 -5.55 22.53 18.97
N GLU A 332 -4.82 23.63 18.75
CA GLU A 332 -4.39 24.54 19.85
C GLU A 332 -5.38 25.67 20.11
N THR A 333 -6.48 25.72 19.41
CA THR A 333 -7.60 26.63 19.65
C THR A 333 -8.88 25.84 19.89
#